data_951f886fce77857da5224edd22633b49
#
_entry.id   951f886fce77857da5224edd22633b49
#
_cell.length_a   1.000
_cell.length_b   1.000
_cell.length_c   1.000
_cell.angle_alpha   90.00
_cell.angle_beta   90.00
_cell.angle_gamma   90.00
#
_symmetry.space_group_name_H-M   'P 1'
#
loop_
_entity.id
_entity.type
_entity.pdbx_description
1 polymer ?
#
loop_
_entity_poly.entity_id
_entity_poly.type
_entity_poly.pdbx_seq_one_letter_code
_entity_poly.pdbx_strand_id
1 'polypeptide(L)'
;MKRLLLLTLTILCVVPIACAQNKSGIANPAIDMPGYLRVAAEAAEHRESRRLTEEDFIRMSREPGTVILDARSGEKYNELHIEGAINLSFPDITVESLRRTLPDKSTRILIYCNNNFVGAEPQFPTKMATASLNLSTYISLYSYGYRNVYELGPLLDIKASKLDFVSHSGR
;
A
#
# COMPACT_ATOMS: atom_id res chain seq x y z
N MET A 1 22.93 -75.08 2.66
CA MET A 1 21.97 -74.07 2.20
C MET A 1 22.52 -72.71 2.61
N LYS A 2 23.21 -72.01 1.71
CA LYS A 2 23.77 -70.64 1.96
C LYS A 2 22.76 -69.60 1.49
N ARG A 3 22.26 -68.75 2.41
CA ARG A 3 21.40 -67.64 2.09
C ARG A 3 22.27 -66.44 1.69
N LEU A 4 22.09 -66.01 0.42
CA LEU A 4 22.73 -64.82 -0.13
C LEU A 4 21.89 -63.59 0.28
N LEU A 5 22.48 -62.68 1.06
CA LEU A 5 21.83 -61.42 1.47
C LEU A 5 22.16 -60.40 0.38
N LEU A 6 21.15 -59.97 -0.40
CA LEU A 6 21.31 -58.87 -1.36
C LEU A 6 21.14 -57.54 -0.61
N LEU A 7 22.22 -56.77 -0.49
CA LEU A 7 22.17 -55.39 0.02
C LEU A 7 21.83 -54.48 -1.19
N THR A 8 20.64 -53.89 -1.19
CA THR A 8 20.25 -52.86 -2.16
C THR A 8 20.75 -51.50 -1.64
N LEU A 9 21.73 -50.94 -2.34
CA LEU A 9 22.26 -49.58 -2.07
C LEU A 9 21.33 -48.54 -2.73
N THR A 10 20.54 -47.83 -1.94
CA THR A 10 19.72 -46.72 -2.43
C THR A 10 20.57 -45.46 -2.52
N ILE A 11 20.91 -45.07 -3.74
CA ILE A 11 21.63 -43.81 -4.02
C ILE A 11 20.60 -42.67 -3.93
N LEU A 12 20.67 -41.86 -2.89
CA LEU A 12 19.89 -40.62 -2.74
C LEU A 12 20.52 -39.53 -3.62
N CYS A 13 19.91 -39.29 -4.79
CA CYS A 13 20.30 -38.17 -5.64
C CYS A 13 19.90 -36.85 -4.97
N VAL A 14 20.84 -36.15 -4.33
CA VAL A 14 20.68 -34.77 -3.89
C VAL A 14 20.81 -33.90 -5.13
N VAL A 15 19.68 -33.40 -5.64
CA VAL A 15 19.65 -32.38 -6.71
C VAL A 15 20.01 -31.04 -6.06
N PRO A 16 21.12 -30.37 -6.43
CA PRO A 16 21.39 -29.04 -5.94
C PRO A 16 20.36 -28.08 -6.50
N ILE A 17 19.59 -27.42 -5.62
CA ILE A 17 18.76 -26.27 -6.01
C ILE A 17 19.74 -25.15 -6.37
N ALA A 18 20.00 -25.02 -7.67
CA ALA A 18 20.73 -23.87 -8.20
C ALA A 18 19.89 -22.61 -7.95
N CYS A 19 20.27 -21.82 -6.97
CA CYS A 19 19.81 -20.45 -6.85
C CYS A 19 20.14 -19.73 -8.16
N ALA A 20 19.12 -19.39 -8.95
CA ALA A 20 19.26 -18.61 -10.16
C ALA A 20 19.81 -17.22 -9.76
N GLN A 21 21.11 -17.06 -9.86
CA GLN A 21 21.77 -15.76 -9.74
C GLN A 21 21.31 -14.89 -10.92
N ASN A 22 20.75 -13.74 -10.63
CA ASN A 22 20.33 -12.74 -11.59
C ASN A 22 21.55 -12.32 -12.45
N LYS A 23 21.59 -12.77 -13.71
CA LYS A 23 22.72 -12.59 -14.64
C LYS A 23 22.68 -11.26 -15.40
N SER A 24 21.91 -10.27 -15.00
CA SER A 24 22.06 -8.93 -15.55
C SER A 24 23.26 -8.26 -14.86
N GLY A 25 24.37 -8.08 -15.51
CA GLY A 25 25.56 -7.40 -14.98
C GLY A 25 25.36 -5.90 -14.67
N ILE A 26 24.10 -5.47 -14.53
CA ILE A 26 23.70 -4.10 -14.20
C ILE A 26 23.32 -4.08 -12.73
N ALA A 27 24.22 -3.58 -11.88
CA ALA A 27 23.97 -3.43 -10.46
C ALA A 27 23.54 -1.99 -10.13
N ASN A 28 22.40 -1.84 -9.45
CA ASN A 28 22.00 -0.59 -8.84
C ASN A 28 21.54 -0.88 -7.38
N PRO A 29 22.38 -0.59 -6.38
CA PRO A 29 22.05 -0.90 -4.99
C PRO A 29 20.90 -0.03 -4.43
N ALA A 30 20.48 1.01 -5.14
CA ALA A 30 19.34 1.85 -4.78
C ALA A 30 18.00 1.33 -5.30
N ILE A 31 18.00 0.23 -6.06
CA ILE A 31 16.78 -0.41 -6.60
C ILE A 31 16.80 -1.89 -6.23
N ASP A 32 15.96 -2.28 -5.27
CA ASP A 32 15.87 -3.65 -4.72
C ASP A 32 14.52 -4.28 -5.05
N MET A 33 14.39 -4.91 -6.22
CA MET A 33 13.15 -5.61 -6.60
C MET A 33 12.84 -6.82 -5.69
N PRO A 34 13.79 -7.70 -5.34
CA PRO A 34 13.52 -8.78 -4.38
C PRO A 34 13.05 -8.26 -3.02
N GLY A 35 13.66 -7.21 -2.50
CA GLY A 35 13.24 -6.55 -1.26
C GLY A 35 11.86 -5.95 -1.36
N TYR A 36 11.54 -5.28 -2.48
CA TYR A 36 10.22 -4.74 -2.73
C TYR A 36 9.13 -5.83 -2.71
N LEU A 37 9.35 -6.96 -3.42
CA LEU A 37 8.38 -8.06 -3.45
C LEU A 37 8.16 -8.69 -2.07
N ARG A 38 9.21 -8.84 -1.27
CA ARG A 38 9.08 -9.32 0.11
C ARG A 38 8.24 -8.36 0.96
N VAL A 39 8.59 -7.08 0.95
CA VAL A 39 7.85 -6.05 1.71
C VAL A 39 6.41 -5.92 1.23
N ALA A 40 6.16 -6.05 -0.08
CA ALA A 40 4.81 -6.02 -0.63
C ALA A 40 3.96 -7.19 -0.11
N ALA A 41 4.53 -8.40 -0.01
CA ALA A 41 3.84 -9.56 0.56
C ALA A 41 3.52 -9.37 2.05
N GLU A 42 4.47 -8.89 2.85
CA GLU A 42 4.28 -8.58 4.27
C GLU A 42 3.22 -7.48 4.47
N ALA A 43 3.26 -6.43 3.65
CA ALA A 43 2.29 -5.35 3.68
C ALA A 43 0.89 -5.83 3.28
N ALA A 44 0.78 -6.75 2.32
CA ALA A 44 -0.49 -7.33 1.89
C ALA A 44 -1.15 -8.11 3.03
N GLU A 45 -0.40 -8.97 3.73
CA GLU A 45 -0.88 -9.70 4.91
C GLU A 45 -1.32 -8.73 6.03
N HIS A 46 -0.49 -7.74 6.35
CA HIS A 46 -0.79 -6.74 7.37
C HIS A 46 -2.06 -5.93 7.04
N ARG A 47 -2.31 -5.66 5.75
CA ARG A 47 -3.43 -4.88 5.24
C ARG A 47 -4.79 -5.61 5.39
N GLU A 48 -4.82 -6.94 5.40
CA GLU A 48 -6.07 -7.73 5.39
C GLU A 48 -7.06 -7.29 6.47
N SER A 49 -6.60 -7.05 7.70
CA SER A 49 -7.42 -6.61 8.83
C SER A 49 -7.56 -5.09 8.96
N ARG A 50 -7.08 -4.31 7.97
CA ARG A 50 -6.99 -2.85 8.05
C ARG A 50 -7.74 -2.13 6.92
N ARG A 51 -8.63 -2.86 6.28
CA ARG A 51 -9.58 -2.31 5.30
C ARG A 51 -10.87 -1.94 6.03
N LEU A 52 -11.20 -0.66 6.02
CA LEU A 52 -12.32 -0.11 6.77
C LEU A 52 -13.58 -0.01 5.91
N THR A 53 -14.73 -0.22 6.52
CA THR A 53 -16.00 0.25 5.96
C THR A 53 -16.02 1.78 5.90
N GLU A 54 -16.99 2.37 5.20
CA GLU A 54 -17.17 3.82 5.20
C GLU A 54 -17.46 4.35 6.61
N GLU A 55 -18.30 3.68 7.36
CA GLU A 55 -18.67 4.05 8.73
C GLU A 55 -17.47 4.02 9.68
N ASP A 56 -16.65 2.98 9.60
CA ASP A 56 -15.45 2.88 10.42
C ASP A 56 -14.41 3.92 10.04
N PHE A 57 -14.26 4.20 8.74
CA PHE A 57 -13.36 5.24 8.25
C PHE A 57 -13.78 6.61 8.81
N ILE A 58 -15.07 6.97 8.71
CA ILE A 58 -15.63 8.22 9.26
C ILE A 58 -15.44 8.26 10.78
N ARG A 59 -15.73 7.20 11.49
CA ARG A 59 -15.57 7.14 12.95
C ARG A 59 -14.11 7.37 13.33
N MET A 60 -13.20 6.63 12.73
CA MET A 60 -11.77 6.71 13.03
C MET A 60 -11.15 8.06 12.61
N SER A 61 -11.64 8.69 11.54
CA SER A 61 -11.15 10.00 11.09
C SER A 61 -11.37 11.11 12.13
N ARG A 62 -12.40 10.95 12.98
CA ARG A 62 -12.73 11.91 14.03
C ARG A 62 -11.99 11.69 15.35
N GLU A 63 -11.25 10.59 15.45
CA GLU A 63 -10.47 10.28 16.67
C GLU A 63 -9.18 11.13 16.71
N PRO A 64 -8.83 11.71 17.87
CA PRO A 64 -7.62 12.50 18.02
C PRO A 64 -6.36 11.75 17.58
N GLY A 65 -5.44 12.43 16.92
CA GLY A 65 -4.19 11.85 16.43
C GLY A 65 -4.33 11.00 15.15
N THR A 66 -5.50 11.01 14.50
CA THR A 66 -5.73 10.39 13.20
C THR A 66 -5.45 11.39 12.08
N VAL A 67 -4.77 10.92 11.04
CA VAL A 67 -4.49 11.68 9.82
C VAL A 67 -5.15 10.97 8.64
N ILE A 68 -5.95 11.70 7.87
CA ILE A 68 -6.43 11.24 6.56
C ILE A 68 -5.38 11.69 5.53
N LEU A 69 -4.79 10.74 4.81
CA LEU A 69 -3.75 10.98 3.83
C LEU A 69 -4.26 10.75 2.41
N ASP A 70 -4.23 11.80 1.60
CA ASP A 70 -4.47 11.74 0.16
C ASP A 70 -3.15 11.70 -0.60
N ALA A 71 -2.87 10.56 -1.26
CA ALA A 71 -1.65 10.34 -2.02
C ALA A 71 -1.78 10.69 -3.51
N ARG A 72 -2.90 11.27 -3.94
CA ARG A 72 -3.10 11.77 -5.31
C ARG A 72 -2.23 13.02 -5.55
N SER A 73 -2.18 13.46 -6.81
CA SER A 73 -1.52 14.74 -7.12
C SER A 73 -2.16 15.91 -6.38
N GLY A 74 -1.40 16.96 -6.11
CA GLY A 74 -1.92 18.18 -5.49
C GLY A 74 -3.04 18.83 -6.30
N GLU A 75 -3.02 18.70 -7.65
CA GLU A 75 -4.09 19.15 -8.53
C GLU A 75 -5.40 18.44 -8.19
N LYS A 76 -5.41 17.09 -8.16
CA LYS A 76 -6.61 16.29 -7.87
C LYS A 76 -7.10 16.46 -6.43
N TYR A 77 -6.19 16.64 -5.51
CA TYR A 77 -6.53 17.00 -4.14
C TYR A 77 -7.26 18.36 -4.07
N ASN A 78 -6.72 19.39 -4.75
CA ASN A 78 -7.34 20.72 -4.76
C ASN A 78 -8.70 20.74 -5.46
N GLU A 79 -8.88 19.92 -6.49
CA GLU A 79 -10.19 19.81 -7.18
C GLU A 79 -11.26 19.24 -6.24
N LEU A 80 -10.98 18.16 -5.53
CA LEU A 80 -11.93 17.53 -4.60
C LEU A 80 -11.19 16.52 -3.70
N HIS A 81 -11.38 16.60 -2.38
CA HIS A 81 -10.82 15.66 -1.41
C HIS A 81 -11.75 15.47 -0.21
N ILE A 82 -11.51 14.43 0.59
CA ILE A 82 -12.23 14.22 1.86
C ILE A 82 -11.85 15.36 2.83
N GLU A 83 -12.85 15.97 3.47
CA GLU A 83 -12.64 17.03 4.44
C GLU A 83 -11.69 16.61 5.56
N GLY A 84 -10.73 17.48 5.88
CA GLY A 84 -9.69 17.20 6.88
C GLY A 84 -8.52 16.36 6.38
N ALA A 85 -8.54 15.89 5.13
CA ALA A 85 -7.39 15.20 4.55
C ALA A 85 -6.21 16.14 4.31
N ILE A 86 -5.00 15.62 4.47
CA ILE A 86 -3.76 16.28 4.04
C ILE A 86 -3.25 15.63 2.76
N ASN A 87 -2.57 16.39 1.92
CA ASN A 87 -1.98 15.87 0.69
C ASN A 87 -0.48 15.61 0.86
N LEU A 88 -0.07 14.40 0.52
CA LEU A 88 1.32 14.04 0.23
C LEU A 88 1.32 13.14 -0.99
N SER A 89 1.54 13.73 -2.17
CA SER A 89 1.52 13.03 -3.45
C SER A 89 2.47 11.83 -3.44
N PHE A 90 2.02 10.69 -3.96
CA PHE A 90 2.79 9.43 -3.92
C PHE A 90 4.24 9.57 -4.44
N PRO A 91 4.52 10.28 -5.56
CA PRO A 91 5.90 10.49 -6.01
C PRO A 91 6.77 11.28 -5.02
N ASP A 92 6.16 12.05 -4.12
CA ASP A 92 6.85 12.91 -3.17
C ASP A 92 7.06 12.23 -1.80
N ILE A 93 6.65 10.95 -1.66
CA ILE A 93 6.87 10.18 -0.45
C ILE A 93 8.35 9.84 -0.31
N THR A 94 9.02 10.53 0.60
CA THR A 94 10.44 10.35 0.95
C THR A 94 10.59 10.32 2.47
N VAL A 95 11.78 9.95 2.97
CA VAL A 95 12.09 10.03 4.41
C VAL A 95 11.83 11.45 4.93
N GLU A 96 12.26 12.47 4.19
CA GLU A 96 12.16 13.88 4.62
C GLU A 96 10.71 14.39 4.60
N SER A 97 9.94 14.09 3.54
CA SER A 97 8.55 14.52 3.47
C SER A 97 7.69 13.82 4.54
N LEU A 98 7.91 12.53 4.78
CA LEU A 98 7.24 11.79 5.84
C LEU A 98 7.59 12.34 7.23
N ARG A 99 8.86 12.69 7.48
CA ARG A 99 9.28 13.29 8.74
C ARG A 99 8.58 14.62 9.03
N ARG A 100 8.28 15.41 8.00
CA ARG A 100 7.52 16.67 8.15
C ARG A 100 6.03 16.46 8.30
N THR A 101 5.46 15.54 7.54
CA THR A 101 4.01 15.34 7.43
C THR A 101 3.48 14.38 8.50
N LEU A 102 4.23 13.34 8.81
CA LEU A 102 3.89 12.26 9.72
C LEU A 102 5.08 11.95 10.64
N PRO A 103 5.47 12.86 11.54
CA PRO A 103 6.69 12.74 12.33
C PRO A 103 6.70 11.56 13.29
N ASP A 104 5.53 11.12 13.75
CA ASP A 104 5.38 9.98 14.66
C ASP A 104 4.96 8.73 13.87
N LYS A 105 5.76 7.66 13.99
CA LYS A 105 5.49 6.35 13.37
C LYS A 105 4.26 5.63 13.94
N SER A 106 3.80 6.03 15.12
CA SER A 106 2.58 5.51 15.75
C SER A 106 1.31 6.19 15.28
N THR A 107 1.42 7.32 14.55
CA THR A 107 0.26 8.06 14.02
C THR A 107 -0.67 7.11 13.28
N ARG A 108 -1.97 7.19 13.60
CA ARG A 108 -2.99 6.50 12.82
C ARG A 108 -3.18 7.22 11.50
N ILE A 109 -3.01 6.48 10.41
CA ILE A 109 -3.10 7.00 9.05
C ILE A 109 -4.24 6.30 8.34
N LEU A 110 -5.19 7.05 7.83
CA LEU A 110 -6.27 6.58 6.98
C LEU A 110 -5.97 7.00 5.54
N ILE A 111 -5.86 6.03 4.62
CA ILE A 111 -5.60 6.31 3.22
C ILE A 111 -6.84 6.06 2.35
N TYR A 112 -6.97 6.82 1.29
CA TYR A 112 -7.92 6.61 0.20
C TYR A 112 -7.30 7.00 -1.15
N CYS A 113 -7.92 6.60 -2.25
CA CYS A 113 -7.44 6.97 -3.58
C CYS A 113 -8.56 7.10 -4.61
N ASN A 114 -8.18 7.29 -5.87
CA ASN A 114 -9.13 7.39 -7.00
C ASN A 114 -10.10 6.20 -7.07
N ASN A 115 -9.60 4.98 -6.83
CA ASN A 115 -10.37 3.75 -6.98
C ASN A 115 -11.39 3.51 -5.85
N ASN A 116 -11.51 4.41 -4.90
CA ASN A 116 -12.55 4.35 -3.88
C ASN A 116 -13.87 5.02 -4.31
N PHE A 117 -13.87 5.78 -5.43
CA PHE A 117 -15.02 6.59 -5.78
C PHE A 117 -15.43 6.43 -7.24
N VAL A 118 -16.74 6.49 -7.47
CA VAL A 118 -17.40 6.65 -8.79
C VAL A 118 -18.29 7.88 -8.76
N GLY A 119 -18.66 8.38 -9.95
CA GLY A 119 -19.54 9.54 -10.07
C GLY A 119 -18.84 10.90 -9.96
N ALA A 120 -17.51 10.92 -9.93
CA ALA A 120 -16.68 12.14 -10.00
C ALA A 120 -15.35 11.84 -10.73
N GLU A 121 -15.45 11.23 -11.90
CA GLU A 121 -14.30 10.74 -12.69
C GLU A 121 -13.26 11.82 -13.03
N PRO A 122 -13.62 13.09 -13.27
CA PRO A 122 -12.60 14.13 -13.49
C PRO A 122 -11.70 14.34 -12.28
N GLN A 123 -12.24 14.27 -11.04
CA GLN A 123 -11.52 14.47 -9.80
C GLN A 123 -10.89 13.16 -9.28
N PHE A 124 -11.58 12.03 -9.50
CA PHE A 124 -11.14 10.69 -9.09
C PHE A 124 -11.01 9.76 -10.32
N PRO A 125 -10.05 10.02 -11.23
CA PRO A 125 -9.88 9.19 -12.42
C PRO A 125 -9.48 7.76 -12.02
N THR A 126 -10.32 6.79 -12.38
CA THR A 126 -10.12 5.38 -12.06
C THR A 126 -8.84 4.84 -12.69
N LYS A 127 -8.05 4.12 -11.91
CA LYS A 127 -6.86 3.39 -12.35
C LYS A 127 -7.13 1.89 -12.46
N MET A 128 -6.31 1.17 -13.20
CA MET A 128 -6.33 -0.29 -13.15
C MET A 128 -6.22 -0.76 -11.69
N ALA A 129 -6.96 -1.80 -11.32
CA ALA A 129 -7.01 -2.29 -9.94
C ALA A 129 -5.60 -2.58 -9.36
N THR A 130 -4.72 -3.19 -10.16
CA THR A 130 -3.33 -3.48 -9.79
C THR A 130 -2.42 -2.24 -9.74
N ALA A 131 -2.88 -1.10 -10.26
CA ALA A 131 -2.18 0.19 -10.23
C ALA A 131 -2.87 1.20 -9.28
N SER A 132 -3.74 0.72 -8.40
CA SER A 132 -4.39 1.54 -7.40
C SER A 132 -3.38 2.19 -6.46
N LEU A 133 -3.54 3.51 -6.25
CA LEU A 133 -2.64 4.25 -5.35
C LEU A 133 -2.71 3.76 -3.90
N ASN A 134 -3.83 3.19 -3.44
CA ASN A 134 -3.90 2.59 -2.11
C ASN A 134 -2.86 1.48 -1.94
N LEU A 135 -2.67 0.61 -2.96
CA LEU A 135 -1.67 -0.46 -2.90
C LEU A 135 -0.26 0.11 -2.76
N SER A 136 0.10 1.03 -3.66
CA SER A 136 1.44 1.63 -3.68
C SER A 136 1.71 2.44 -2.40
N THR A 137 0.73 3.23 -1.95
CA THR A 137 0.84 4.05 -0.74
C THR A 137 0.96 3.19 0.51
N TYR A 138 0.15 2.12 0.62
CA TYR A 138 0.22 1.20 1.76
C TYR A 138 1.59 0.53 1.86
N ILE A 139 2.08 -0.05 0.74
CA ILE A 139 3.40 -0.69 0.67
C ILE A 139 4.51 0.31 1.02
N SER A 140 4.44 1.54 0.50
CA SER A 140 5.42 2.58 0.80
C SER A 140 5.42 2.94 2.29
N LEU A 141 4.28 3.27 2.88
CA LEU A 141 4.19 3.59 4.30
C LEU A 141 4.71 2.44 5.17
N TYR A 142 4.36 1.20 4.80
CA TYR A 142 4.86 0.00 5.47
C TYR A 142 6.39 -0.12 5.36
N SER A 143 6.96 0.11 4.16
CA SER A 143 8.42 0.12 3.93
C SER A 143 9.14 1.16 4.78
N TYR A 144 8.54 2.33 4.96
CA TYR A 144 9.06 3.40 5.81
C TYR A 144 8.79 3.20 7.31
N GLY A 145 8.20 2.05 7.71
CA GLY A 145 8.03 1.67 9.11
C GLY A 145 6.74 2.15 9.77
N TYR A 146 5.77 2.69 9.04
CA TYR A 146 4.44 2.98 9.56
C TYR A 146 3.62 1.69 9.61
N ARG A 147 3.03 1.39 10.76
CA ARG A 147 2.24 0.18 11.00
C ARG A 147 0.78 0.46 11.37
N ASN A 148 0.47 1.68 11.74
CA ASN A 148 -0.88 2.08 12.11
C ASN A 148 -1.62 2.70 10.91
N VAL A 149 -1.56 1.99 9.76
CA VAL A 149 -2.13 2.40 8.47
C VAL A 149 -3.40 1.61 8.20
N TYR A 150 -4.46 2.29 7.83
CA TYR A 150 -5.75 1.73 7.42
C TYR A 150 -6.17 2.34 6.09
N GLU A 151 -7.03 1.65 5.34
CA GLU A 151 -7.53 2.16 4.08
C GLU A 151 -9.06 2.12 4.00
N LEU A 152 -9.64 3.06 3.27
CA LEU A 152 -11.02 2.98 2.83
C LEU A 152 -11.17 1.78 1.89
N GLY A 153 -12.01 0.80 2.27
CA GLY A 153 -12.12 -0.48 1.56
C GLY A 153 -13.09 -0.48 0.38
N PRO A 154 -14.29 0.11 0.50
CA PRO A 154 -15.33 0.02 -0.51
C PRO A 154 -15.09 0.95 -1.71
N LEU A 155 -15.79 0.62 -2.81
CA LEU A 155 -16.06 1.53 -3.92
C LEU A 155 -17.39 2.26 -3.61
N LEU A 156 -17.35 3.58 -3.51
CA LEU A 156 -18.46 4.43 -3.11
C LEU A 156 -18.93 5.31 -4.28
N ASP A 157 -20.24 5.47 -4.43
CA ASP A 157 -20.78 6.57 -5.23
C ASP A 157 -20.63 7.86 -4.41
N ILE A 158 -19.90 8.84 -4.94
CA ILE A 158 -19.61 10.08 -4.23
C ILE A 158 -20.90 10.86 -3.84
N LYS A 159 -21.98 10.69 -4.61
CA LYS A 159 -23.28 11.34 -4.33
C LYS A 159 -24.06 10.65 -3.21
N ALA A 160 -23.78 9.38 -2.93
CA ALA A 160 -24.43 8.58 -1.90
C ALA A 160 -23.54 8.37 -0.67
N SER A 161 -22.26 8.70 -0.77
CA SER A 161 -21.29 8.61 0.30
C SER A 161 -21.68 9.54 1.47
N LYS A 162 -21.38 9.08 2.69
CA LYS A 162 -21.54 9.83 3.95
C LYS A 162 -20.29 10.64 4.32
N LEU A 163 -19.24 10.53 3.49
CA LEU A 163 -18.01 11.32 3.63
C LEU A 163 -18.25 12.77 3.20
N ASP A 164 -17.72 13.70 3.94
CA ASP A 164 -17.72 15.11 3.57
C ASP A 164 -16.57 15.39 2.61
N PHE A 165 -16.86 16.10 1.52
CA PHE A 165 -15.88 16.45 0.48
C PHE A 165 -15.76 17.96 0.36
N VAL A 166 -14.53 18.43 0.16
CA VAL A 166 -14.21 19.84 -0.02
C VAL A 166 -13.33 20.06 -1.25
N SER A 167 -13.38 21.27 -1.80
CA SER A 167 -12.60 21.71 -2.97
C SER A 167 -11.84 22.98 -2.62
N HIS A 168 -10.59 23.09 -3.02
CA HIS A 168 -9.81 24.33 -2.96
C HIS A 168 -9.77 25.05 -4.31
N SER A 169 -10.41 24.48 -5.35
CA SER A 169 -10.53 25.08 -6.69
C SER A 169 -11.66 26.11 -6.71
N GLY A 170 -11.36 27.35 -6.31
CA GLY A 170 -12.39 28.40 -6.30
C GLY A 170 -12.03 29.68 -5.53
N ARG A 171 -10.76 30.14 -5.66
CA ARG A 171 -10.43 31.55 -5.38
C ARG A 171 -9.65 32.18 -6.53
#